data_335ac4f4cc309f94e7f8bd0375ace4cd
#
_entry.id   335ac4f4cc309f94e7f8bd0375ace4cd
#
_cell.length_a   1.000
_cell.length_b   1.000
_cell.length_c   1.000
_cell.angle_alpha   90.00
_cell.angle_beta   90.00
_cell.angle_gamma   90.00
#
_symmetry.space_group_name_H-M   'P 1'
#
loop_
_entity.id
_entity.type
_entity.pdbx_description
1 polymer ?
#
loop_
_entity_poly.entity_id
_entity_poly.type
_entity_poly.pdbx_seq_one_letter_code
_entity_poly.pdbx_strand_id
1 'polypeptide(L)'
;MSAVSKVGVIAVGTDELSIRPKMPISRLFYLMGYSQAPGYWRDEDVTLSADDELASSIASSFIRQVKKATVQGLLQGYRPVNEGVPMIRGRLDVAAQIGRRAGLPLPAEVSYDDYTVDVAENRLLLSAAKTLLTVPRIPESNRQSLRKLLLKFDGVATIARGSALPEIHFTRLNAHYRPAVVLAQIILRHGSLEQPSGEVGARAFLFDMWEVFEDFVSVALREAMGSNDGRIDLQYTGKHLDVGAKVSLRPDIVWHKDDVVLAVLDAKYKAEKNKRFPNADLYQMLAYCTRFQMKAGHLVYAKAENAELSHQIDGADIHIYSHALDLEAKPEQLLQQVRNLATKIIEYSKGAC
;
A
#
# COMPACT_ATOMS: atom_id res chain seq x y z
N MET A 1 24.60 -3.18 -2.57
CA MET A 1 23.40 -3.08 -3.42
C MET A 1 22.73 -4.45 -3.38
N SER A 2 21.64 -4.59 -2.65
CA SER A 2 20.94 -5.87 -2.50
C SER A 2 20.13 -6.16 -3.77
N ALA A 3 20.20 -7.43 -4.20
CA ALA A 3 19.56 -7.91 -5.41
C ALA A 3 18.05 -7.70 -5.37
N VAL A 4 17.59 -7.00 -6.36
CA VAL A 4 16.29 -7.02 -7.04
C VAL A 4 15.12 -7.57 -6.22
N SER A 5 14.56 -6.72 -5.39
CA SER A 5 13.21 -6.87 -4.84
C SER A 5 12.14 -6.23 -5.73
N LYS A 6 12.54 -5.62 -6.85
CA LYS A 6 11.63 -4.92 -7.76
C LYS A 6 11.12 -5.82 -8.87
N VAL A 7 9.83 -5.71 -9.17
CA VAL A 7 9.16 -6.40 -10.29
C VAL A 7 8.40 -5.39 -11.12
N GLY A 8 8.34 -5.60 -12.44
CA GLY A 8 7.68 -4.67 -13.35
C GLY A 8 8.44 -4.47 -14.65
N VAL A 9 8.36 -3.27 -15.21
CA VAL A 9 8.90 -2.95 -16.54
C VAL A 9 9.71 -1.65 -16.47
N ILE A 10 10.85 -1.65 -17.14
CA ILE A 10 11.71 -0.48 -17.33
C ILE A 10 11.94 -0.30 -18.83
N ALA A 11 11.84 0.93 -19.34
CA ALA A 11 12.24 1.30 -20.68
C ALA A 11 13.29 2.41 -20.61
N VAL A 12 14.41 2.23 -21.30
CA VAL A 12 15.51 3.21 -21.40
C VAL A 12 15.84 3.38 -22.89
N GLY A 13 15.49 4.51 -23.46
CA GLY A 13 15.59 4.73 -24.90
C GLY A 13 14.72 3.73 -25.67
N THR A 14 15.35 2.87 -26.48
CA THR A 14 14.71 1.79 -27.24
C THR A 14 14.67 0.45 -26.51
N ASP A 15 15.42 0.31 -25.42
CA ASP A 15 15.57 -0.94 -24.69
C ASP A 15 14.50 -1.07 -23.60
N GLU A 16 13.92 -2.25 -23.51
CA GLU A 16 12.90 -2.58 -22.51
C GLU A 16 13.30 -3.82 -21.71
N LEU A 17 13.23 -3.71 -20.39
CA LEU A 17 13.48 -4.80 -19.45
C LEU A 17 12.19 -5.12 -18.67
N SER A 18 11.78 -6.38 -18.69
CA SER A 18 10.68 -6.88 -17.86
C SER A 18 11.25 -7.77 -16.74
N ILE A 19 10.90 -7.44 -15.49
CA ILE A 19 11.30 -8.17 -14.30
C ILE A 19 10.06 -8.87 -13.75
N ARG A 20 10.04 -10.20 -13.82
CA ARG A 20 8.89 -11.00 -13.38
C ARG A 20 8.96 -11.33 -11.89
N PRO A 21 7.82 -11.34 -11.18
CA PRO A 21 7.77 -11.83 -9.81
C PRO A 21 8.06 -13.33 -9.77
N LYS A 22 8.60 -13.79 -8.64
CA LYS A 22 8.83 -15.24 -8.40
C LYS A 22 7.55 -15.99 -8.04
N MET A 23 6.48 -15.28 -7.73
CA MET A 23 5.15 -15.82 -7.45
C MET A 23 4.20 -15.53 -8.61
N PRO A 24 3.05 -16.23 -8.72
CA PRO A 24 2.02 -15.89 -9.70
C PRO A 24 1.56 -14.43 -9.57
N ILE A 25 1.33 -13.76 -10.70
CA ILE A 25 0.89 -12.35 -10.72
C ILE A 25 -0.42 -12.17 -9.94
N SER A 26 -1.33 -13.14 -9.99
CA SER A 26 -2.57 -13.14 -9.19
C SER A 26 -2.29 -13.04 -7.68
N ARG A 27 -1.24 -13.71 -7.19
CA ARG A 27 -0.83 -13.62 -5.78
C ARG A 27 -0.29 -12.24 -5.43
N LEU A 28 0.53 -11.67 -6.31
CA LEU A 28 1.02 -10.29 -6.12
C LEU A 28 -0.15 -9.31 -5.98
N PHE A 29 -1.15 -9.41 -6.86
CA PHE A 29 -2.35 -8.59 -6.78
C PHE A 29 -3.14 -8.85 -5.49
N TYR A 30 -3.24 -10.11 -5.07
CA TYR A 30 -3.90 -10.45 -3.82
C TYR A 30 -3.21 -9.77 -2.63
N LEU A 31 -1.89 -9.86 -2.52
CA LEU A 31 -1.14 -9.22 -1.43
C LEU A 31 -1.39 -7.70 -1.40
N MET A 32 -1.23 -7.05 -2.56
CA MET A 32 -1.44 -5.60 -2.70
C MET A 32 -2.89 -5.19 -2.41
N GLY A 33 -3.86 -5.95 -2.91
CA GLY A 33 -5.28 -5.67 -2.71
C GLY A 33 -5.73 -5.88 -1.28
N TYR A 34 -5.25 -6.94 -0.64
CA TYR A 34 -5.56 -7.24 0.76
C TYR A 34 -5.03 -6.17 1.71
N SER A 35 -3.80 -5.68 1.49
CA SER A 35 -3.21 -4.62 2.31
C SER A 35 -3.98 -3.31 2.23
N GLN A 36 -4.65 -3.01 1.12
CA GLN A 36 -5.48 -1.80 0.97
C GLN A 36 -6.93 -1.97 1.47
N ALA A 37 -7.49 -3.18 1.36
CA ALA A 37 -8.89 -3.45 1.69
C ALA A 37 -9.09 -4.87 2.23
N PRO A 38 -8.70 -5.14 3.49
CA PRO A 38 -8.88 -6.46 4.12
C PRO A 38 -10.33 -6.91 4.09
N GLY A 39 -10.56 -8.19 3.80
CA GLY A 39 -11.90 -8.78 3.79
C GLY A 39 -12.78 -8.46 2.58
N TYR A 40 -12.34 -7.57 1.67
CA TYR A 40 -13.09 -7.20 0.46
C TYR A 40 -12.42 -7.66 -0.83
N TRP A 41 -11.14 -7.98 -0.79
CA TRP A 41 -10.41 -8.42 -1.97
C TRP A 41 -10.64 -9.92 -2.20
N ARG A 42 -11.16 -10.28 -3.38
CA ARG A 42 -11.37 -11.67 -3.81
C ARG A 42 -10.47 -11.98 -5.00
N ASP A 43 -9.97 -13.21 -5.10
CA ASP A 43 -9.19 -13.69 -6.24
C ASP A 43 -9.93 -13.50 -7.58
N GLU A 44 -11.26 -13.57 -7.58
CA GLU A 44 -12.11 -13.40 -8.75
C GLU A 44 -12.07 -11.98 -9.34
N ASP A 45 -11.66 -10.98 -8.54
CA ASP A 45 -11.54 -9.60 -9.01
C ASP A 45 -10.38 -9.41 -10.01
N VAL A 46 -9.46 -10.38 -10.07
CA VAL A 46 -8.30 -10.37 -10.98
C VAL A 46 -8.23 -11.68 -11.76
N THR A 47 -8.94 -11.75 -12.88
CA THR A 47 -8.78 -12.87 -13.84
C THR A 47 -7.54 -12.59 -14.70
N LEU A 48 -6.48 -13.34 -14.50
CA LEU A 48 -5.22 -13.21 -15.21
C LEU A 48 -4.92 -14.49 -15.99
N SER A 49 -4.47 -14.35 -17.22
CA SER A 49 -3.83 -15.45 -17.96
C SER A 49 -2.45 -15.71 -17.37
N ALA A 50 -2.04 -16.97 -17.31
CA ALA A 50 -0.75 -17.36 -16.71
C ALA A 50 0.46 -16.75 -17.43
N ASP A 51 0.29 -16.34 -18.71
CA ASP A 51 1.35 -15.82 -19.59
C ASP A 51 1.38 -14.30 -19.70
N ASP A 52 0.46 -13.58 -19.04
CA ASP A 52 0.38 -12.12 -19.15
C ASP A 52 1.54 -11.44 -18.42
N GLU A 53 2.10 -10.40 -19.04
CA GLU A 53 3.05 -9.51 -18.37
C GLU A 53 2.34 -8.67 -17.28
N LEU A 54 3.04 -8.38 -16.19
CA LEU A 54 2.48 -7.67 -15.03
C LEU A 54 1.79 -6.36 -15.41
N ALA A 55 2.43 -5.53 -16.26
CA ALA A 55 1.88 -4.25 -16.69
C ALA A 55 0.58 -4.40 -17.50
N SER A 56 0.52 -5.41 -18.40
CA SER A 56 -0.66 -5.74 -19.18
C SER A 56 -1.82 -6.21 -18.27
N SER A 57 -1.51 -7.07 -17.33
CA SER A 57 -2.45 -7.63 -16.37
C SER A 57 -3.08 -6.55 -15.46
N ILE A 58 -2.25 -5.62 -14.97
CA ILE A 58 -2.71 -4.46 -14.19
C ILE A 58 -3.64 -3.59 -15.02
N ALA A 59 -3.23 -3.24 -16.24
CA ALA A 59 -4.03 -2.39 -17.12
C ALA A 59 -5.39 -3.03 -17.46
N SER A 60 -5.40 -4.32 -17.81
CA SER A 60 -6.62 -5.06 -18.15
C SER A 60 -7.59 -5.15 -16.97
N SER A 61 -7.06 -5.48 -15.78
CA SER A 61 -7.86 -5.54 -14.54
C SER A 61 -8.42 -4.18 -14.17
N PHE A 62 -7.60 -3.13 -14.21
CA PHE A 62 -8.02 -1.77 -13.91
C PHE A 62 -9.12 -1.30 -14.88
N ILE A 63 -8.94 -1.48 -16.19
CA ILE A 63 -9.94 -1.12 -17.20
C ILE A 63 -11.28 -1.82 -16.93
N ARG A 64 -11.23 -3.12 -16.60
CA ARG A 64 -12.44 -3.91 -16.30
C ARG A 64 -13.17 -3.37 -15.07
N GLN A 65 -12.44 -3.12 -13.98
CA GLN A 65 -13.04 -2.64 -12.74
C GLN A 65 -13.59 -1.21 -12.88
N VAL A 66 -12.87 -0.31 -13.58
CA VAL A 66 -13.37 1.03 -13.85
C VAL A 66 -14.62 1.00 -14.72
N LYS A 67 -14.65 0.17 -15.78
CA LYS A 67 -15.87 0.00 -16.61
C LYS A 67 -17.06 -0.46 -15.76
N LYS A 68 -16.84 -1.45 -14.86
CA LYS A 68 -17.88 -1.95 -13.96
C LYS A 68 -18.35 -0.87 -12.99
N ALA A 69 -17.42 -0.14 -12.37
CA ALA A 69 -17.74 0.94 -11.43
C ALA A 69 -18.53 2.09 -12.08
N THR A 70 -18.22 2.40 -13.35
CA THR A 70 -18.80 3.55 -14.08
C THR A 70 -19.93 3.17 -15.05
N VAL A 71 -20.55 2.00 -14.90
CA VAL A 71 -21.68 1.57 -15.75
C VAL A 71 -22.85 2.54 -15.68
N GLN A 72 -23.15 3.05 -14.48
CA GLN A 72 -24.25 3.99 -14.22
C GLN A 72 -23.81 5.47 -14.30
N GLY A 73 -22.63 5.75 -14.85
CA GLY A 73 -22.02 7.08 -14.86
C GLY A 73 -20.94 7.25 -13.79
N LEU A 74 -20.38 8.45 -13.72
CA LEU A 74 -19.41 8.80 -12.68
C LEU A 74 -20.11 9.03 -11.34
N LEU A 75 -19.43 8.65 -10.27
CA LEU A 75 -19.86 8.98 -8.91
C LEU A 75 -19.95 10.50 -8.77
N GLN A 76 -21.03 10.97 -8.17
CA GLN A 76 -21.23 12.37 -7.84
C GLN A 76 -21.29 12.54 -6.32
N GLY A 77 -20.80 13.67 -5.85
CA GLY A 77 -20.81 13.98 -4.43
C GLY A 77 -20.71 15.48 -4.16
N TYR A 78 -20.94 15.84 -2.92
CA TYR A 78 -20.79 17.22 -2.47
C TYR A 78 -19.35 17.51 -2.12
N ARG A 79 -18.82 18.61 -2.64
CA ARG A 79 -17.49 19.12 -2.33
C ARG A 79 -17.60 20.55 -1.83
N PRO A 80 -17.04 20.88 -0.67
CA PRO A 80 -16.99 22.25 -0.20
C PRO A 80 -16.09 23.08 -1.14
N VAL A 81 -16.62 24.18 -1.62
CA VAL A 81 -15.94 25.15 -2.49
C VAL A 81 -15.89 26.49 -1.80
N ASN A 82 -14.71 27.11 -1.78
CA ASN A 82 -14.49 28.46 -1.29
C ASN A 82 -13.90 29.28 -2.44
N GLU A 83 -14.68 30.22 -2.96
CA GLU A 83 -14.25 31.05 -4.10
C GLU A 83 -14.85 32.45 -4.08
N GLY A 84 -14.21 33.35 -4.81
CA GLY A 84 -14.74 34.71 -5.05
C GLY A 84 -15.63 34.76 -6.29
N VAL A 85 -16.93 35.04 -6.11
CA VAL A 85 -17.91 35.04 -7.19
C VAL A 85 -18.54 36.41 -7.39
N PRO A 86 -18.96 36.76 -8.63
CA PRO A 86 -19.63 38.05 -8.91
C PRO A 86 -21.05 38.07 -8.38
N MET A 87 -21.69 36.94 -8.16
CA MET A 87 -23.01 36.78 -7.62
C MET A 87 -22.98 35.82 -6.42
N ILE A 88 -23.51 36.23 -5.27
CA ILE A 88 -23.52 35.45 -4.05
C ILE A 88 -24.35 34.19 -4.25
N ARG A 89 -23.72 33.04 -4.00
CA ARG A 89 -24.34 31.72 -3.87
C ARG A 89 -23.75 31.00 -2.63
N GLY A 90 -24.58 30.31 -1.89
CA GLY A 90 -24.14 29.68 -0.65
C GLY A 90 -23.96 30.69 0.49
N ARG A 91 -23.00 30.45 1.36
CA ARG A 91 -22.72 31.25 2.57
C ARG A 91 -21.56 32.22 2.30
N LEU A 92 -21.76 33.48 2.66
CA LEU A 92 -20.66 34.47 2.60
C LEU A 92 -19.60 34.16 3.66
N ASP A 93 -18.36 34.05 3.23
CA ASP A 93 -17.19 33.96 4.12
C ASP A 93 -16.71 35.39 4.44
N VAL A 94 -17.24 35.92 5.53
CA VAL A 94 -16.95 37.32 5.97
C VAL A 94 -15.47 37.48 6.31
N ALA A 95 -14.82 36.49 6.89
CA ALA A 95 -13.41 36.55 7.25
C ALA A 95 -12.53 36.62 6.00
N ALA A 96 -12.78 35.77 5.01
CA ALA A 96 -12.10 35.81 3.73
C ALA A 96 -12.39 37.10 2.95
N GLN A 97 -13.64 37.60 3.00
CA GLN A 97 -14.02 38.86 2.36
C GLN A 97 -13.22 40.05 2.90
N ILE A 98 -13.14 40.18 4.21
CA ILE A 98 -12.36 41.26 4.85
C ILE A 98 -10.87 41.07 4.58
N GLY A 99 -10.34 39.89 4.74
CA GLY A 99 -8.90 39.61 4.62
C GLY A 99 -8.36 39.72 3.17
N ARG A 100 -9.15 39.29 2.18
CA ARG A 100 -8.72 39.22 0.77
C ARG A 100 -9.19 40.41 -0.07
N ARG A 101 -10.29 41.05 0.31
CA ARG A 101 -10.94 42.08 -0.51
C ARG A 101 -10.90 43.49 0.11
N ALA A 102 -10.30 43.66 1.29
CA ALA A 102 -10.14 44.97 1.93
C ALA A 102 -11.43 45.82 1.94
N GLY A 103 -12.59 45.21 2.15
CA GLY A 103 -13.88 45.89 2.19
C GLY A 103 -14.58 46.08 0.85
N LEU A 104 -14.01 45.65 -0.28
CA LEU A 104 -14.71 45.64 -1.57
C LEU A 104 -15.88 44.62 -1.55
N PRO A 105 -17.08 44.98 -2.05
CA PRO A 105 -18.24 44.09 -1.96
C PRO A 105 -18.16 42.92 -2.95
N LEU A 106 -17.46 43.06 -4.07
CA LEU A 106 -17.35 42.06 -5.12
C LEU A 106 -15.91 41.94 -5.63
N PRO A 107 -15.51 40.71 -6.06
CA PRO A 107 -16.28 39.47 -5.98
C PRO A 107 -16.49 39.06 -4.52
N ALA A 108 -17.64 38.46 -4.21
CA ALA A 108 -17.99 37.98 -2.88
C ALA A 108 -17.29 36.67 -2.60
N GLU A 109 -16.56 36.57 -1.47
CA GLU A 109 -15.97 35.31 -1.02
C GLU A 109 -17.08 34.44 -0.38
N VAL A 110 -17.35 33.29 -1.00
CA VAL A 110 -18.44 32.41 -0.60
C VAL A 110 -17.96 31.00 -0.33
N SER A 111 -18.67 30.31 0.56
CA SER A 111 -18.53 28.88 0.80
C SER A 111 -19.87 28.18 0.49
N TYR A 112 -19.80 27.12 -0.30
CA TYR A 112 -20.97 26.29 -0.64
C TYR A 112 -20.54 24.87 -0.98
N ASP A 113 -21.49 23.93 -0.90
CA ASP A 113 -21.28 22.57 -1.32
C ASP A 113 -21.69 22.43 -2.80
N ASP A 114 -20.69 22.12 -3.65
CA ASP A 114 -20.89 21.89 -5.07
C ASP A 114 -21.12 20.39 -5.34
N TYR A 115 -22.24 20.08 -6.02
CA TYR A 115 -22.55 18.71 -6.40
C TYR A 115 -21.87 18.39 -7.73
N THR A 116 -20.80 17.61 -7.68
CA THR A 116 -19.87 17.47 -8.78
C THR A 116 -19.41 16.03 -8.98
N VAL A 117 -18.93 15.72 -10.19
CA VAL A 117 -18.16 14.49 -10.49
C VAL A 117 -16.70 14.56 -10.02
N ASP A 118 -16.22 15.75 -9.64
CA ASP A 118 -14.83 15.96 -9.21
C ASP A 118 -14.62 15.53 -7.75
N VAL A 119 -14.95 14.26 -7.46
CA VAL A 119 -14.77 13.61 -6.15
C VAL A 119 -13.49 12.80 -6.09
N ALA A 120 -13.05 12.48 -4.89
CA ALA A 120 -11.77 11.81 -4.64
C ALA A 120 -11.62 10.48 -5.36
N GLU A 121 -12.69 9.67 -5.41
CA GLU A 121 -12.73 8.39 -6.13
C GLU A 121 -12.43 8.57 -7.61
N ASN A 122 -13.15 9.49 -8.27
CA ASN A 122 -12.96 9.73 -9.70
C ASN A 122 -11.59 10.32 -10.01
N ARG A 123 -11.06 11.18 -9.15
CA ARG A 123 -9.68 11.71 -9.27
C ARG A 123 -8.64 10.61 -9.20
N LEU A 124 -8.80 9.62 -8.31
CA LEU A 124 -7.94 8.45 -8.22
C LEU A 124 -7.98 7.64 -9.51
N LEU A 125 -9.19 7.34 -10.02
CA LEU A 125 -9.36 6.54 -11.24
C LEU A 125 -8.76 7.26 -12.46
N LEU A 126 -9.00 8.56 -12.61
CA LEU A 126 -8.44 9.36 -13.70
C LEU A 126 -6.91 9.39 -13.63
N SER A 127 -6.35 9.64 -12.45
CA SER A 127 -4.90 9.72 -12.26
C SER A 127 -4.21 8.39 -12.55
N ALA A 128 -4.78 7.27 -12.08
CA ALA A 128 -4.27 5.94 -12.37
C ALA A 128 -4.36 5.59 -13.87
N ALA A 129 -5.46 5.95 -14.55
CA ALA A 129 -5.59 5.76 -16.01
C ALA A 129 -4.51 6.53 -16.78
N LYS A 130 -4.24 7.78 -16.40
CA LYS A 130 -3.16 8.58 -17.00
C LYS A 130 -1.79 8.00 -16.72
N THR A 131 -1.53 7.51 -15.51
CA THR A 131 -0.29 6.83 -15.15
C THR A 131 -0.08 5.60 -16.02
N LEU A 132 -1.08 4.73 -16.16
CA LEU A 132 -0.98 3.52 -16.99
C LEU A 132 -0.68 3.84 -18.46
N LEU A 133 -1.19 4.94 -19.01
CA LEU A 133 -0.88 5.32 -20.40
C LEU A 133 0.62 5.63 -20.63
N THR A 134 1.35 5.96 -19.57
CA THR A 134 2.81 6.21 -19.65
C THR A 134 3.65 4.95 -19.44
N VAL A 135 3.05 3.86 -18.97
CA VAL A 135 3.74 2.60 -18.67
C VAL A 135 4.16 1.91 -19.98
N PRO A 136 5.43 1.47 -20.09
CA PRO A 136 5.91 0.68 -21.22
C PRO A 136 5.16 -0.67 -21.34
N ARG A 137 5.19 -1.28 -22.54
CA ARG A 137 4.67 -2.64 -22.81
C ARG A 137 3.18 -2.87 -22.54
N ILE A 138 2.39 -1.82 -22.34
CA ILE A 138 0.93 -1.97 -22.31
C ILE A 138 0.45 -2.17 -23.75
N PRO A 139 -0.31 -3.25 -24.05
CA PRO A 139 -0.87 -3.52 -25.36
C PRO A 139 -1.69 -2.35 -25.90
N GLU A 140 -1.64 -2.12 -27.21
CA GLU A 140 -2.35 -0.98 -27.84
C GLU A 140 -3.88 -1.07 -27.62
N SER A 141 -4.44 -2.28 -27.56
CA SER A 141 -5.86 -2.48 -27.22
C SER A 141 -6.23 -1.92 -25.84
N ASN A 142 -5.33 -2.10 -24.83
CA ASN A 142 -5.48 -1.55 -23.50
C ASN A 142 -5.28 -0.03 -23.51
N ARG A 143 -4.31 0.49 -24.27
CA ARG A 143 -4.10 1.94 -24.42
C ARG A 143 -5.33 2.63 -25.02
N GLN A 144 -5.92 2.04 -26.08
CA GLN A 144 -7.17 2.54 -26.65
C GLN A 144 -8.33 2.50 -25.66
N SER A 145 -8.43 1.43 -24.87
CA SER A 145 -9.46 1.33 -23.83
C SER A 145 -9.26 2.39 -22.74
N LEU A 146 -8.03 2.64 -22.30
CA LEU A 146 -7.68 3.70 -21.35
C LEU A 146 -8.02 5.09 -21.91
N ARG A 147 -7.66 5.38 -23.17
CA ARG A 147 -8.02 6.67 -23.82
C ARG A 147 -9.54 6.86 -23.88
N LYS A 148 -10.31 5.82 -24.20
CA LYS A 148 -11.78 5.86 -24.16
C LYS A 148 -12.32 6.10 -22.74
N LEU A 149 -11.68 5.52 -21.72
CA LEU A 149 -12.05 5.78 -20.33
C LEU A 149 -11.82 7.24 -19.94
N LEU A 150 -10.70 7.85 -20.36
CA LEU A 150 -10.38 9.24 -20.05
C LEU A 150 -11.49 10.20 -20.50
N LEU A 151 -12.13 9.93 -21.64
CA LEU A 151 -13.25 10.75 -22.14
C LEU A 151 -14.46 10.78 -21.22
N LYS A 152 -14.62 9.78 -20.34
CA LYS A 152 -15.71 9.76 -19.37
C LYS A 152 -15.46 10.65 -18.16
N PHE A 153 -14.20 11.01 -17.90
CA PHE A 153 -13.81 11.79 -16.72
C PHE A 153 -13.74 13.30 -17.00
N ASP A 154 -14.60 13.79 -17.90
CA ASP A 154 -14.71 15.23 -18.12
C ASP A 154 -15.14 15.94 -16.82
N GLY A 155 -14.55 17.09 -16.54
CA GLY A 155 -14.78 17.84 -15.30
C GLY A 155 -14.08 17.28 -14.05
N VAL A 156 -13.30 16.20 -14.15
CA VAL A 156 -12.56 15.60 -13.03
C VAL A 156 -11.09 16.06 -13.03
N ALA A 157 -10.62 16.58 -11.90
CA ALA A 157 -9.23 16.98 -11.72
C ALA A 157 -8.31 15.78 -11.48
N THR A 158 -7.05 15.90 -11.87
CA THR A 158 -6.01 14.91 -11.55
C THR A 158 -5.36 15.20 -10.20
N ILE A 159 -4.92 14.15 -9.52
CA ILE A 159 -4.07 14.25 -8.33
C ILE A 159 -2.66 14.65 -8.77
N ALA A 160 -2.08 15.67 -8.13
CA ALA A 160 -0.72 16.09 -8.43
C ALA A 160 0.27 14.99 -8.06
N ARG A 161 1.32 14.81 -8.86
CA ARG A 161 2.39 13.85 -8.57
C ARG A 161 3.07 14.17 -7.26
N GLY A 162 3.32 13.14 -6.44
CA GLY A 162 3.99 13.29 -5.15
C GLY A 162 3.10 13.82 -4.02
N SER A 163 1.84 14.19 -4.28
CA SER A 163 0.90 14.50 -3.21
C SER A 163 0.36 13.22 -2.56
N ALA A 164 0.00 13.34 -1.28
CA ALA A 164 -0.65 12.25 -0.57
C ALA A 164 -1.95 11.85 -1.28
N LEU A 165 -2.19 10.56 -1.44
CA LEU A 165 -3.43 10.05 -2.00
C LEU A 165 -4.58 10.29 -1.01
N PRO A 166 -5.77 10.69 -1.51
CA PRO A 166 -6.92 10.87 -0.66
C PRO A 166 -7.34 9.55 -0.01
N GLU A 167 -7.71 9.62 1.25
CA GLU A 167 -8.34 8.51 1.97
C GLU A 167 -9.80 8.40 1.54
N ILE A 168 -10.23 7.17 1.21
CA ILE A 168 -11.59 6.91 0.73
C ILE A 168 -12.36 6.12 1.78
N HIS A 169 -13.40 6.74 2.30
CA HIS A 169 -14.36 6.08 3.19
C HIS A 169 -15.47 5.43 2.38
N PHE A 170 -15.49 4.10 2.35
CA PHE A 170 -16.49 3.34 1.60
C PHE A 170 -17.80 3.24 2.37
N THR A 171 -18.87 3.66 1.72
CA THR A 171 -20.26 3.58 2.17
C THR A 171 -21.06 2.73 1.19
N ARG A 172 -22.36 2.54 1.42
CA ARG A 172 -23.24 1.85 0.47
C ARG A 172 -23.31 2.55 -0.90
N LEU A 173 -23.12 3.88 -0.93
CA LEU A 173 -23.23 4.69 -2.15
C LEU A 173 -22.05 4.48 -3.10
N ASN A 174 -20.83 4.34 -2.57
CA ASN A 174 -19.61 4.19 -3.36
C ASN A 174 -18.97 2.79 -3.27
N ALA A 175 -19.63 1.82 -2.62
CA ALA A 175 -19.08 0.46 -2.43
C ALA A 175 -18.73 -0.24 -3.75
N HIS A 176 -19.50 0.04 -4.83
CA HIS A 176 -19.25 -0.53 -6.15
C HIS A 176 -17.99 0.03 -6.83
N TYR A 177 -17.45 1.15 -6.37
CA TYR A 177 -16.18 1.73 -6.82
C TYR A 177 -14.97 1.08 -6.15
N ARG A 178 -15.14 0.38 -5.02
CA ARG A 178 -14.04 -0.12 -4.19
C ARG A 178 -12.98 -0.90 -4.97
N PRO A 179 -13.30 -1.91 -5.80
CA PRO A 179 -12.25 -2.66 -6.52
C PRO A 179 -11.44 -1.77 -7.47
N ALA A 180 -12.09 -0.83 -8.16
CA ALA A 180 -11.42 0.11 -9.06
C ALA A 180 -10.54 1.12 -8.30
N VAL A 181 -11.01 1.64 -7.17
CA VAL A 181 -10.28 2.58 -6.32
C VAL A 181 -9.06 1.91 -5.70
N VAL A 182 -9.20 0.68 -5.20
CA VAL A 182 -8.06 -0.09 -4.63
C VAL A 182 -6.98 -0.31 -5.69
N LEU A 183 -7.35 -0.72 -6.90
CA LEU A 183 -6.39 -0.84 -8.01
C LEU A 183 -5.75 0.50 -8.37
N ALA A 184 -6.52 1.59 -8.38
CA ALA A 184 -5.98 2.94 -8.62
C ALA A 184 -4.95 3.33 -7.56
N GLN A 185 -5.22 3.07 -6.29
CA GLN A 185 -4.29 3.33 -5.19
C GLN A 185 -3.00 2.50 -5.32
N ILE A 186 -3.11 1.21 -5.67
CA ILE A 186 -1.96 0.35 -5.94
C ILE A 186 -1.10 0.92 -7.08
N ILE A 187 -1.73 1.30 -8.21
CA ILE A 187 -1.04 1.87 -9.37
C ILE A 187 -0.31 3.17 -8.99
N LEU A 188 -0.94 4.02 -8.19
CA LEU A 188 -0.39 5.33 -7.84
C LEU A 188 0.66 5.28 -6.72
N ARG A 189 0.56 4.34 -5.79
CA ARG A 189 1.53 4.18 -4.68
C ARG A 189 2.78 3.42 -5.09
N HIS A 190 2.61 2.32 -5.78
CA HIS A 190 3.70 1.37 -6.08
C HIS A 190 4.21 1.48 -7.52
N GLY A 191 3.47 2.12 -8.42
CA GLY A 191 3.90 2.40 -9.78
C GLY A 191 4.86 3.58 -9.83
N SER A 192 6.12 3.39 -9.51
CA SER A 192 7.12 4.45 -9.61
C SER A 192 7.47 4.72 -11.08
N LEU A 193 7.23 5.95 -11.51
CA LEU A 193 7.75 6.49 -12.76
C LEU A 193 9.02 7.27 -12.41
N GLU A 194 10.18 6.71 -12.67
CA GLU A 194 11.43 7.45 -12.49
C GLU A 194 11.53 8.55 -13.52
N GLN A 195 11.96 9.73 -13.07
CA GLN A 195 12.23 10.86 -13.97
C GLN A 195 13.56 10.62 -14.70
N PRO A 196 13.68 11.10 -15.94
CA PRO A 196 14.94 11.04 -16.64
C PRO A 196 15.99 11.90 -15.94
N SER A 197 17.08 11.26 -15.50
CA SER A 197 18.32 11.95 -15.13
C SER A 197 19.21 11.95 -16.36
N GLY A 198 19.34 13.08 -17.05
CA GLY A 198 20.20 13.23 -18.22
C GLY A 198 19.49 13.16 -19.58
N GLU A 199 20.26 13.04 -20.65
CA GLU A 199 19.77 13.08 -22.06
C GLU A 199 18.93 11.85 -22.48
N VAL A 200 18.94 10.76 -21.71
CA VAL A 200 18.19 9.52 -22.00
C VAL A 200 16.97 9.43 -21.09
N GLY A 201 15.78 9.54 -21.66
CA GLY A 201 14.53 9.38 -20.94
C GLY A 201 14.33 7.92 -20.50
N ALA A 202 14.32 7.66 -19.20
CA ALA A 202 13.95 6.38 -18.63
C ALA A 202 12.51 6.41 -18.11
N ARG A 203 11.74 5.36 -18.39
CA ARG A 203 10.39 5.15 -17.85
C ARG A 203 10.38 3.84 -17.12
N ALA A 204 9.95 3.84 -15.88
CA ALA A 204 9.87 2.64 -15.08
C ALA A 204 8.49 2.53 -14.41
N PHE A 205 7.96 1.31 -14.41
CA PHE A 205 6.78 0.95 -13.65
C PHE A 205 7.13 -0.28 -12.82
N LEU A 206 7.51 -0.04 -11.57
CA LEU A 206 8.11 -1.02 -10.69
C LEU A 206 7.37 -1.07 -9.36
N PHE A 207 7.17 -2.29 -8.87
CA PHE A 207 6.70 -2.56 -7.53
C PHE A 207 7.86 -3.06 -6.68
N ASP A 208 7.98 -2.54 -5.48
CA ASP A 208 8.95 -3.05 -4.53
C ASP A 208 8.33 -4.20 -3.72
N MET A 209 8.83 -5.40 -3.94
CA MET A 209 8.26 -6.62 -3.36
C MET A 209 8.41 -6.68 -1.84
N TRP A 210 9.41 -5.99 -1.28
CA TRP A 210 9.57 -5.94 0.16
C TRP A 210 8.47 -5.07 0.79
N GLU A 211 8.12 -3.91 0.19
CA GLU A 211 7.01 -3.06 0.64
C GLU A 211 5.67 -3.80 0.54
N VAL A 212 5.43 -4.48 -0.59
CA VAL A 212 4.21 -5.27 -0.79
C VAL A 212 4.06 -6.36 0.27
N PHE A 213 5.15 -7.05 0.58
CA PHE A 213 5.13 -8.13 1.59
C PHE A 213 4.94 -7.58 3.01
N GLU A 214 5.68 -6.53 3.36
CA GLU A 214 5.60 -5.85 4.65
C GLU A 214 4.18 -5.30 4.90
N ASP A 215 3.60 -4.60 3.92
CA ASP A 215 2.22 -4.09 4.00
C ASP A 215 1.21 -5.23 4.20
N PHE A 216 1.37 -6.33 3.45
CA PHE A 216 0.49 -7.49 3.60
C PHE A 216 0.60 -8.12 4.98
N VAL A 217 1.81 -8.44 5.45
CA VAL A 217 2.04 -9.06 6.76
C VAL A 217 1.51 -8.18 7.87
N SER A 218 1.77 -6.88 7.81
CA SER A 218 1.35 -5.89 8.79
C SER A 218 -0.18 -5.83 8.92
N VAL A 219 -0.87 -5.73 7.79
CA VAL A 219 -2.33 -5.65 7.77
C VAL A 219 -2.97 -6.99 8.15
N ALA A 220 -2.46 -8.11 7.61
CA ALA A 220 -3.03 -9.42 7.86
C ALA A 220 -2.84 -9.87 9.33
N LEU A 221 -1.70 -9.57 9.95
CA LEU A 221 -1.48 -9.83 11.37
C LEU A 221 -2.36 -8.94 12.25
N ARG A 222 -2.49 -7.65 11.92
CA ARG A 222 -3.40 -6.75 12.64
C ARG A 222 -4.84 -7.27 12.63
N GLU A 223 -5.32 -7.73 11.48
CA GLU A 223 -6.66 -8.34 11.38
C GLU A 223 -6.76 -9.64 12.19
N ALA A 224 -5.75 -10.51 12.11
CA ALA A 224 -5.73 -11.79 12.83
C ALA A 224 -5.64 -11.61 14.35
N MET A 225 -4.97 -10.56 14.83
CA MET A 225 -4.78 -10.25 16.25
C MET A 225 -5.84 -9.29 16.80
N GLY A 226 -6.65 -8.65 15.95
CA GLY A 226 -7.58 -7.57 16.30
C GLY A 226 -8.67 -7.91 17.31
N SER A 227 -8.90 -9.20 17.63
CA SER A 227 -9.78 -9.65 18.72
C SER A 227 -9.09 -9.75 20.08
N ASN A 228 -7.77 -9.55 20.12
CA ASN A 228 -6.99 -9.63 21.34
C ASN A 228 -6.78 -8.23 21.96
N ASP A 229 -6.80 -8.20 23.28
CA ASP A 229 -6.56 -6.99 24.05
C ASP A 229 -5.21 -6.36 23.70
N GLY A 230 -5.22 -5.12 23.19
CA GLY A 230 -4.01 -4.38 22.86
C GLY A 230 -4.11 -3.58 21.57
N ARG A 231 -3.09 -2.73 21.35
CA ARG A 231 -2.93 -1.88 20.16
C ARG A 231 -1.76 -2.37 19.32
N ILE A 232 -1.95 -2.40 18.01
CA ILE A 232 -0.91 -2.71 17.05
C ILE A 232 -0.50 -1.43 16.32
N ASP A 233 0.75 -1.03 16.51
CA ASP A 233 1.36 0.07 15.77
C ASP A 233 2.18 -0.48 14.62
N LEU A 234 1.94 0.05 13.43
CA LEU A 234 2.69 -0.27 12.21
C LEU A 234 3.77 0.78 11.99
N GLN A 235 4.93 0.36 11.48
CA GLN A 235 6.08 1.25 11.20
C GLN A 235 6.43 2.13 12.40
N TYR A 236 6.61 1.50 13.56
CA TYR A 236 6.81 2.22 14.81
C TYR A 236 8.12 3.00 14.84
N THR A 237 8.07 4.28 15.18
CA THR A 237 9.24 5.18 15.21
C THR A 237 9.50 5.83 16.57
N GLY A 238 8.79 5.37 17.62
CA GLY A 238 8.79 6.02 18.94
C GLY A 238 10.03 5.78 19.81
N LYS A 239 11.01 4.94 19.38
CA LYS A 239 12.20 4.62 20.18
C LYS A 239 13.49 4.68 19.36
N HIS A 240 14.60 5.00 20.06
CA HIS A 240 15.95 5.00 19.53
C HIS A 240 16.79 3.97 20.25
N LEU A 241 17.81 3.41 19.60
CA LEU A 241 18.70 2.40 20.18
C LEU A 241 19.63 3.02 21.24
N ASP A 242 20.14 4.22 20.95
CA ASP A 242 21.14 4.91 21.78
C ASP A 242 20.50 6.03 22.62
N VAL A 243 21.18 6.39 23.70
CA VAL A 243 20.75 7.47 24.61
C VAL A 243 20.73 8.84 23.91
N GLY A 244 21.59 9.01 22.91
CA GLY A 244 21.69 10.25 22.14
C GLY A 244 20.63 10.42 21.05
N ALA A 245 19.70 9.48 20.91
CA ALA A 245 18.63 9.45 19.90
C ALA A 245 19.13 9.61 18.44
N LYS A 246 20.34 9.12 18.14
CA LYS A 246 20.95 9.17 16.81
C LYS A 246 20.63 7.94 15.96
N VAL A 247 20.31 6.81 16.59
CA VAL A 247 20.01 5.54 15.92
C VAL A 247 18.53 5.23 16.10
N SER A 248 17.72 5.57 15.11
CA SER A 248 16.28 5.28 15.13
C SER A 248 16.01 3.80 14.96
N LEU A 249 15.04 3.28 15.70
CA LEU A 249 14.49 1.94 15.52
C LEU A 249 13.16 2.05 14.78
N ARG A 250 12.94 1.15 13.83
CA ARG A 250 11.72 1.12 13.03
C ARG A 250 11.28 -0.32 12.77
N PRO A 251 10.76 -1.01 13.80
CA PRO A 251 10.13 -2.31 13.59
C PRO A 251 8.82 -2.15 12.80
N ASP A 252 8.52 -3.12 11.95
CA ASP A 252 7.35 -3.08 11.08
C ASP A 252 6.06 -3.16 11.88
N ILE A 253 6.04 -3.99 12.95
CA ILE A 253 4.88 -4.19 13.81
C ILE A 253 5.32 -4.20 15.27
N VAL A 254 4.65 -3.43 16.11
CA VAL A 254 4.76 -3.49 17.56
C VAL A 254 3.38 -3.64 18.18
N TRP A 255 3.19 -4.69 18.97
CA TRP A 255 1.95 -4.95 19.68
C TRP A 255 2.11 -4.53 21.14
N HIS A 256 1.22 -3.67 21.62
CA HIS A 256 1.24 -3.17 23.00
C HIS A 256 -0.09 -3.40 23.71
N LYS A 257 -0.01 -3.48 25.03
CA LYS A 257 -1.15 -3.38 25.95
C LYS A 257 -0.74 -2.52 27.15
N ASP A 258 -1.53 -1.51 27.46
CA ASP A 258 -1.32 -0.63 28.62
C ASP A 258 0.12 -0.07 28.70
N ASP A 259 0.64 0.43 27.56
CA ASP A 259 2.01 0.92 27.38
C ASP A 259 3.15 -0.14 27.50
N VAL A 260 2.81 -1.40 27.74
CA VAL A 260 3.75 -2.51 27.74
C VAL A 260 3.81 -3.11 26.34
N VAL A 261 5.01 -3.26 25.78
CA VAL A 261 5.23 -3.97 24.50
C VAL A 261 5.10 -5.47 24.76
N LEU A 262 4.21 -6.13 24.02
CA LEU A 262 3.95 -7.57 24.11
C LEU A 262 4.67 -8.36 23.03
N ALA A 263 4.85 -7.78 21.85
CA ALA A 263 5.62 -8.41 20.77
C ALA A 263 6.22 -7.36 19.81
N VAL A 264 7.35 -7.69 19.22
CA VAL A 264 8.00 -6.95 18.14
C VAL A 264 8.24 -7.88 16.96
N LEU A 265 7.84 -7.42 15.77
CA LEU A 265 7.95 -8.22 14.54
C LEU A 265 8.52 -7.39 13.40
N ASP A 266 9.18 -8.09 12.48
CA ASP A 266 9.76 -7.49 11.29
C ASP A 266 9.59 -8.44 10.10
N ALA A 267 9.09 -7.94 8.97
CA ALA A 267 8.79 -8.72 7.77
C ALA A 267 9.96 -8.64 6.78
N LYS A 268 10.38 -9.77 6.23
CA LYS A 268 11.54 -9.85 5.33
C LYS A 268 11.19 -10.57 4.04
N TYR A 269 11.11 -9.82 2.94
CA TYR A 269 10.95 -10.39 1.61
C TYR A 269 12.30 -10.92 1.09
N LYS A 270 12.75 -12.02 1.67
CA LYS A 270 13.97 -12.71 1.27
C LYS A 270 13.69 -14.21 1.23
N ALA A 271 14.18 -14.88 0.20
CA ALA A 271 14.32 -16.33 0.26
C ALA A 271 15.57 -16.66 1.06
N GLU A 272 15.47 -17.66 1.91
CA GLU A 272 16.64 -18.22 2.60
C GLU A 272 17.72 -18.61 1.58
N LYS A 273 18.93 -18.09 1.74
CA LYS A 273 20.11 -18.55 0.97
C LYS A 273 20.91 -19.53 1.84
N ASN A 274 21.07 -20.75 1.34
CA ASN A 274 21.96 -21.77 1.96
C ASN A 274 21.55 -22.18 3.39
N LYS A 275 20.26 -22.26 3.72
CA LYS A 275 19.76 -22.66 5.05
C LYS A 275 20.28 -21.80 6.21
N ARG A 276 20.68 -20.56 5.94
CA ARG A 276 21.12 -19.60 6.96
C ARG A 276 20.33 -18.33 6.86
N PHE A 277 19.82 -17.86 8.00
CA PHE A 277 19.22 -16.53 8.09
C PHE A 277 20.30 -15.47 7.95
N PRO A 278 20.01 -14.33 7.28
CA PRO A 278 20.94 -13.22 7.24
C PRO A 278 21.25 -12.71 8.65
N ASN A 279 22.49 -12.75 9.06
CA ASN A 279 22.94 -12.26 10.38
C ASN A 279 22.44 -10.83 10.65
N ALA A 280 22.34 -10.00 9.60
CA ALA A 280 21.85 -8.62 9.73
C ALA A 280 20.41 -8.55 10.27
N ASP A 281 19.52 -9.47 9.87
CA ASP A 281 18.13 -9.50 10.32
C ASP A 281 18.06 -9.93 11.80
N LEU A 282 18.91 -10.89 12.21
CA LEU A 282 19.04 -11.31 13.61
C LEU A 282 19.59 -10.18 14.49
N TYR A 283 20.61 -9.45 14.03
CA TYR A 283 21.17 -8.31 14.77
C TYR A 283 20.16 -7.17 14.89
N GLN A 284 19.40 -6.92 13.85
CA GLN A 284 18.32 -5.92 13.88
C GLN A 284 17.26 -6.31 14.91
N MET A 285 16.79 -7.56 14.88
CA MET A 285 15.79 -8.05 15.82
C MET A 285 16.32 -8.07 17.27
N LEU A 286 17.59 -8.43 17.46
CA LEU A 286 18.26 -8.37 18.78
C LEU A 286 18.26 -6.93 19.32
N ALA A 287 18.59 -5.94 18.48
CA ALA A 287 18.53 -4.53 18.87
C ALA A 287 17.11 -4.10 19.28
N TYR A 288 16.08 -4.56 18.56
CA TYR A 288 14.69 -4.32 18.94
C TYR A 288 14.37 -4.97 20.28
N CYS A 289 14.63 -6.28 20.45
CA CYS A 289 14.35 -6.98 21.70
C CYS A 289 15.05 -6.31 22.89
N THR A 290 16.32 -5.95 22.76
CA THR A 290 17.08 -5.26 23.80
C THR A 290 16.44 -3.93 24.19
N ARG A 291 16.07 -3.11 23.20
CA ARG A 291 15.55 -1.75 23.46
C ARG A 291 14.12 -1.76 23.97
N PHE A 292 13.32 -2.74 23.59
CA PHE A 292 11.94 -2.92 24.05
C PHE A 292 11.86 -3.82 25.29
N GLN A 293 12.98 -4.34 25.78
CA GLN A 293 13.09 -5.27 26.92
C GLN A 293 12.26 -6.55 26.72
N MET A 294 12.30 -7.07 25.48
CA MET A 294 11.57 -8.26 25.07
C MET A 294 12.44 -9.51 25.18
N LYS A 295 11.85 -10.61 25.67
CA LYS A 295 12.49 -11.94 25.66
C LYS A 295 12.28 -12.69 24.34
N ALA A 296 11.34 -12.24 23.51
CA ALA A 296 11.01 -12.83 22.22
C ALA A 296 10.94 -11.78 21.13
N GLY A 297 11.53 -12.08 19.96
CA GLY A 297 11.40 -11.30 18.73
C GLY A 297 11.01 -12.18 17.56
N HIS A 298 10.28 -11.64 16.59
CA HIS A 298 9.71 -12.43 15.50
C HIS A 298 10.11 -11.87 14.14
N LEU A 299 10.74 -12.70 13.31
CA LEU A 299 11.06 -12.42 11.92
C LEU A 299 10.10 -13.22 11.03
N VAL A 300 9.44 -12.54 10.09
CA VAL A 300 8.50 -13.17 9.16
C VAL A 300 9.07 -13.14 7.76
N TYR A 301 9.34 -14.30 7.18
CA TYR A 301 9.97 -14.44 5.87
C TYR A 301 8.97 -14.86 4.80
N ALA A 302 9.15 -14.33 3.58
CA ALA A 302 8.48 -14.80 2.38
C ALA A 302 9.20 -16.06 1.86
N LYS A 303 8.66 -17.25 2.13
CA LYS A 303 9.19 -18.55 1.74
C LYS A 303 10.54 -18.90 2.44
N ALA A 304 10.49 -19.86 3.33
CA ALA A 304 11.66 -20.57 3.86
C ALA A 304 11.50 -22.07 3.61
N GLU A 305 12.58 -22.75 3.29
CA GLU A 305 12.58 -24.22 3.14
C GLU A 305 12.31 -24.95 4.47
N ASN A 306 12.61 -24.29 5.60
CA ASN A 306 12.37 -24.81 6.94
C ASN A 306 11.29 -23.98 7.65
N ALA A 307 10.24 -24.64 8.09
CA ALA A 307 9.01 -24.01 8.57
C ALA A 307 9.18 -23.10 9.80
N GLU A 308 10.10 -23.38 10.72
CA GLU A 308 10.34 -22.56 11.91
C GLU A 308 11.74 -22.84 12.46
N LEU A 309 12.49 -21.79 12.69
CA LEU A 309 13.75 -21.84 13.41
C LEU A 309 13.71 -20.86 14.58
N SER A 310 14.26 -21.24 15.70
CA SER A 310 14.46 -20.34 16.83
C SER A 310 15.94 -20.24 17.15
N HIS A 311 16.38 -19.04 17.47
CA HIS A 311 17.75 -18.75 17.91
C HIS A 311 17.70 -18.22 19.34
N GLN A 312 18.23 -19.00 20.28
CA GLN A 312 18.51 -18.48 21.62
C GLN A 312 19.82 -17.69 21.57
N ILE A 313 19.76 -16.45 22.02
CA ILE A 313 20.94 -15.57 22.02
C ILE A 313 21.79 -15.86 23.24
N ASP A 314 23.06 -16.27 23.00
CA ASP A 314 24.01 -16.53 24.07
C ASP A 314 24.31 -15.26 24.87
N GLY A 315 24.31 -15.37 26.19
CA GLY A 315 24.52 -14.24 27.10
C GLY A 315 23.33 -13.27 27.24
N ALA A 316 22.19 -13.56 26.60
CA ALA A 316 20.95 -12.81 26.75
C ALA A 316 19.75 -13.76 26.89
N ASP A 317 18.75 -13.39 27.70
CA ASP A 317 17.50 -14.16 27.81
C ASP A 317 16.54 -13.73 26.66
N ILE A 318 17.01 -13.88 25.42
CA ILE A 318 16.28 -13.47 24.20
C ILE A 318 16.22 -14.64 23.23
N HIS A 319 15.02 -14.92 22.74
CA HIS A 319 14.75 -15.85 21.66
C HIS A 319 14.28 -15.11 20.41
N ILE A 320 14.87 -15.39 19.27
CA ILE A 320 14.43 -14.85 17.97
C ILE A 320 13.81 -15.98 17.17
N TYR A 321 12.51 -15.87 16.92
CA TYR A 321 11.73 -16.84 16.15
C TYR A 321 11.64 -16.40 14.71
N SER A 322 11.89 -17.31 13.80
CA SER A 322 11.75 -17.10 12.36
C SER A 322 10.55 -17.90 11.85
N HIS A 323 9.65 -17.22 11.18
CA HIS A 323 8.42 -17.77 10.65
C HIS A 323 8.42 -17.65 9.12
N ALA A 324 7.84 -18.61 8.43
CA ALA A 324 7.71 -18.59 6.98
C ALA A 324 6.25 -18.49 6.54
N LEU A 325 5.98 -17.66 5.54
CA LEU A 325 4.71 -17.61 4.84
C LEU A 325 4.89 -18.07 3.40
N ASP A 326 4.11 -19.06 2.98
CA ASP A 326 4.09 -19.53 1.60
C ASP A 326 3.21 -18.63 0.75
N LEU A 327 3.83 -17.71 0.02
CA LEU A 327 3.13 -16.77 -0.86
C LEU A 327 2.58 -17.40 -2.14
N GLU A 328 2.94 -18.65 -2.46
CA GLU A 328 2.38 -19.40 -3.59
C GLU A 328 1.08 -20.11 -3.21
N ALA A 329 0.82 -20.26 -1.90
CA ALA A 329 -0.41 -20.86 -1.38
C ALA A 329 -1.67 -20.10 -1.80
N LYS A 330 -2.81 -20.77 -1.81
CA LYS A 330 -4.10 -20.10 -2.05
C LYS A 330 -4.37 -19.04 -0.97
N PRO A 331 -5.11 -17.96 -1.26
CA PRO A 331 -5.38 -16.88 -0.30
C PRO A 331 -5.88 -17.34 1.05
N GLU A 332 -6.84 -18.27 1.05
CA GLU A 332 -7.42 -18.83 2.29
C GLU A 332 -6.36 -19.55 3.13
N GLN A 333 -5.48 -20.31 2.46
CA GLN A 333 -4.38 -21.03 3.11
C GLN A 333 -3.33 -20.06 3.64
N LEU A 334 -3.00 -19.03 2.88
CA LEU A 334 -2.07 -17.99 3.31
C LEU A 334 -2.60 -17.23 4.52
N LEU A 335 -3.88 -16.83 4.52
CA LEU A 335 -4.50 -16.21 5.68
C LEU A 335 -4.58 -17.16 6.88
N GLN A 336 -4.74 -18.47 6.65
CA GLN A 336 -4.70 -19.45 7.74
C GLN A 336 -3.29 -19.54 8.35
N GLN A 337 -2.23 -19.47 7.55
CA GLN A 337 -0.85 -19.39 8.04
C GLN A 337 -0.64 -18.14 8.90
N VAL A 338 -1.17 -16.99 8.47
CA VAL A 338 -1.10 -15.74 9.26
C VAL A 338 -1.86 -15.87 10.59
N ARG A 339 -3.05 -16.48 10.60
CA ARG A 339 -3.79 -16.73 11.85
C ARG A 339 -3.03 -17.65 12.81
N ASN A 340 -2.41 -18.70 12.28
CA ASN A 340 -1.59 -19.61 13.07
C ASN A 340 -0.36 -18.89 13.65
N LEU A 341 0.27 -18.01 12.86
CA LEU A 341 1.36 -17.16 13.30
C LEU A 341 0.91 -16.21 14.43
N ALA A 342 -0.23 -15.55 14.26
CA ALA A 342 -0.79 -14.66 15.29
C ALA A 342 -1.02 -15.41 16.61
N THR A 343 -1.56 -16.63 16.57
CA THR A 343 -1.77 -17.49 17.76
C THR A 343 -0.44 -17.75 18.46
N LYS A 344 0.60 -18.14 17.74
CA LYS A 344 1.94 -18.40 18.32
C LYS A 344 2.55 -17.15 18.97
N ILE A 345 2.46 -15.98 18.31
CA ILE A 345 2.95 -14.72 18.87
C ILE A 345 2.26 -14.42 20.20
N ILE A 346 0.94 -14.63 20.27
CA ILE A 346 0.16 -14.43 21.49
C ILE A 346 0.57 -15.41 22.59
N GLU A 347 0.85 -16.66 22.25
CA GLU A 347 1.33 -17.67 23.21
C GLU A 347 2.71 -17.30 23.77
N TYR A 348 3.64 -16.89 22.90
CA TYR A 348 4.98 -16.48 23.35
C TYR A 348 4.97 -15.22 24.21
N SER A 349 4.07 -14.26 23.94
CA SER A 349 3.93 -13.07 24.77
C SER A 349 3.43 -13.36 26.19
N LYS A 350 2.61 -14.41 26.37
CA LYS A 350 2.11 -14.84 27.69
C LYS A 350 3.16 -15.58 28.54
N GLY A 351 4.12 -16.24 27.88
CA GLY A 351 5.22 -16.94 28.55
C GLY A 351 6.40 -16.04 28.94
N ALA A 352 6.39 -14.78 28.51
CA ALA A 352 7.47 -13.80 28.72
C ALA A 352 7.18 -12.80 29.88
N CYS A 353 5.99 -12.86 30.48
CA CYS A 353 5.59 -12.07 31.65
C CYS A 353 5.97 -12.74 32.96
#